data_b3ed2e97288fd1e55aeeb6c2addf0082
#
_entry.id   b3ed2e97288fd1e55aeeb6c2addf0082
#
_cell.length_a   1.000
_cell.length_b   1.000
_cell.length_c   1.000
_cell.angle_alpha   90.00
_cell.angle_beta   90.00
_cell.angle_gamma   90.00
#
_symmetry.space_group_name_H-M   'P 1'
#
loop_
_entity.id
_entity.type
_entity.pdbx_description
1 polymer ?
#
loop_
_entity_poly.entity_id
_entity_poly.type
_entity_poly.pdbx_seq_one_letter_code
_entity_poly.pdbx_strand_id
1 'polypeptide(L)'
;MGKFEQEAKDLLAAIGGKENVTAVTHCATRMRFVLGDDKKADVKTIEAIPAVKGTFTNAGQFQVIIGNDVPIFYNDFTAVSGIEGVSKEAAKSAAKSNQNPVQRVMTTLAEIFTPIIPALIVGGLILGFRNVLEGVHWSMLDGKTITEVSQFWSGVNHFLWLPGEAIFQFLPVGYLVCFS
;
A
#
# COMPACT_ATOMS: atom_id res chain seq x y z
N MET A 1 -17.03 -28.60 11.30
CA MET A 1 -17.37 -27.19 11.52
C MET A 1 -16.06 -26.40 11.59
N GLY A 2 -15.88 -25.43 10.70
CA GLY A 2 -14.72 -24.55 10.72
C GLY A 2 -14.71 -23.65 11.97
N LYS A 3 -13.54 -23.19 12.37
CA LYS A 3 -13.38 -22.32 13.56
C LYS A 3 -14.21 -21.03 13.42
N PHE A 4 -14.36 -20.51 12.21
CA PHE A 4 -15.03 -19.24 11.89
C PHE A 4 -16.25 -19.41 10.99
N GLU A 5 -16.87 -20.59 10.97
CA GLU A 5 -17.99 -20.88 10.06
C GLU A 5 -19.19 -19.93 10.26
N GLN A 6 -19.54 -19.61 11.51
CA GLN A 6 -20.65 -18.72 11.79
C GLN A 6 -20.30 -17.27 11.40
N GLU A 7 -19.11 -16.79 11.77
CA GLU A 7 -18.65 -15.46 11.44
C GLU A 7 -18.48 -15.26 9.93
N ALA A 8 -18.12 -16.33 9.20
CA ALA A 8 -18.05 -16.31 7.75
C ALA A 8 -19.46 -16.18 7.11
N LYS A 9 -20.48 -16.84 7.68
CA LYS A 9 -21.89 -16.67 7.27
C LYS A 9 -22.38 -15.25 7.54
N ASP A 10 -22.09 -14.73 8.71
CA ASP A 10 -22.47 -13.38 9.11
C ASP A 10 -21.81 -12.33 8.21
N LEU A 11 -20.51 -12.52 7.90
CA LEU A 11 -19.81 -11.66 6.95
C LEU A 11 -20.41 -11.74 5.56
N LEU A 12 -20.71 -12.95 5.05
CA LEU A 12 -21.31 -13.12 3.73
C LEU A 12 -22.67 -12.39 3.63
N ALA A 13 -23.50 -12.50 4.66
CA ALA A 13 -24.77 -11.79 4.71
C ALA A 13 -24.57 -10.27 4.73
N ALA A 14 -23.64 -9.79 5.57
CA ALA A 14 -23.39 -8.36 5.78
C ALA A 14 -22.74 -7.65 4.60
N ILE A 15 -22.00 -8.36 3.72
CA ILE A 15 -21.46 -7.79 2.46
C ILE A 15 -22.47 -7.82 1.30
N GLY A 16 -23.73 -8.21 1.55
CA GLY A 16 -24.79 -8.25 0.55
C GLY A 16 -24.98 -9.60 -0.14
N GLY A 17 -24.47 -10.68 0.47
CA GLY A 17 -24.62 -12.04 -0.03
C GLY A 17 -23.69 -12.41 -1.20
N LYS A 18 -23.76 -13.68 -1.62
CA LYS A 18 -22.91 -14.22 -2.70
C LYS A 18 -23.05 -13.43 -4.00
N GLU A 19 -24.27 -12.98 -4.32
CA GLU A 19 -24.58 -12.22 -5.54
C GLU A 19 -23.80 -10.90 -5.65
N ASN A 20 -23.40 -10.33 -4.51
CA ASN A 20 -22.66 -9.06 -4.46
C ASN A 20 -21.15 -9.26 -4.51
N VAL A 21 -20.63 -10.49 -4.38
CA VAL A 21 -19.21 -10.79 -4.38
C VAL A 21 -18.76 -11.23 -5.77
N THR A 22 -18.08 -10.36 -6.49
CA THR A 22 -17.50 -10.65 -7.81
C THR A 22 -16.20 -11.45 -7.71
N ALA A 23 -15.40 -11.14 -6.69
CA ALA A 23 -14.13 -11.84 -6.46
C ALA A 23 -13.73 -11.75 -4.98
N VAL A 24 -13.07 -12.79 -4.48
CA VAL A 24 -12.49 -12.82 -3.15
C VAL A 24 -11.05 -13.33 -3.20
N THR A 25 -10.18 -12.67 -2.45
CA THR A 25 -8.79 -13.08 -2.22
C THR A 25 -8.37 -12.66 -0.81
N HIS A 26 -7.19 -13.07 -0.38
CA HIS A 26 -6.66 -12.66 0.90
C HIS A 26 -5.16 -12.33 0.84
N CYS A 27 -4.68 -11.59 1.83
CA CYS A 27 -3.25 -11.45 2.13
C CYS A 27 -2.97 -11.95 3.56
N ALA A 28 -1.81 -11.65 4.11
CA ALA A 28 -1.40 -12.14 5.43
C ALA A 28 -2.38 -11.78 6.57
N THR A 29 -3.08 -10.64 6.49
CA THR A 29 -3.90 -10.12 7.59
C THR A 29 -5.30 -9.66 7.19
N ARG A 30 -5.66 -9.72 5.89
CA ARG A 30 -6.91 -9.14 5.37
C ARG A 30 -7.56 -10.01 4.32
N MET A 31 -8.89 -10.07 4.39
CA MET A 31 -9.73 -10.50 3.29
C MET A 31 -9.92 -9.33 2.32
N ARG A 32 -9.96 -9.60 1.02
CA ARG A 32 -10.18 -8.59 -0.03
C ARG A 32 -11.32 -9.04 -0.92
N PHE A 33 -12.32 -8.21 -1.01
CA PHE A 33 -13.51 -8.45 -1.82
C PHE A 33 -13.59 -7.44 -2.95
N VAL A 34 -13.98 -7.89 -4.13
CA VAL A 34 -14.50 -7.02 -5.18
C VAL A 34 -16.00 -7.19 -5.14
N LEU A 35 -16.70 -6.14 -4.71
CA LEU A 35 -18.15 -6.12 -4.61
C LEU A 35 -18.75 -5.54 -5.89
N GLY A 36 -19.91 -6.02 -6.29
CA GLY A 36 -20.68 -5.44 -7.38
C GLY A 36 -21.26 -4.08 -7.01
N ASP A 37 -21.69 -3.94 -5.74
CA ASP A 37 -22.19 -2.69 -5.15
C ASP A 37 -21.67 -2.55 -3.71
N ASP A 38 -20.73 -1.64 -3.50
CA ASP A 38 -20.14 -1.37 -2.17
C ASP A 38 -21.16 -0.86 -1.15
N LYS A 39 -22.27 -0.25 -1.62
CA LYS A 39 -23.32 0.30 -0.74
C LYS A 39 -24.14 -0.78 -0.05
N LYS A 40 -24.11 -2.01 -0.57
CA LYS A 40 -24.79 -3.15 0.06
C LYS A 40 -24.03 -3.71 1.26
N ALA A 41 -22.76 -3.33 1.44
CA ALA A 41 -21.99 -3.76 2.59
C ALA A 41 -22.35 -2.94 3.82
N ASP A 42 -22.92 -3.61 4.83
CA ASP A 42 -23.21 -3.00 6.13
C ASP A 42 -21.97 -3.04 7.02
N VAL A 43 -21.19 -1.95 6.94
CA VAL A 43 -19.93 -1.79 7.68
C VAL A 43 -20.13 -1.98 9.18
N LYS A 44 -21.23 -1.49 9.76
CA LYS A 44 -21.48 -1.59 11.20
C LYS A 44 -21.68 -3.04 11.64
N THR A 45 -22.47 -3.79 10.87
CA THR A 45 -22.67 -5.22 11.13
C THR A 45 -21.38 -6.02 10.92
N ILE A 46 -20.58 -5.68 9.92
CA ILE A 46 -19.29 -6.34 9.65
C ILE A 46 -18.30 -6.10 10.80
N GLU A 47 -18.20 -4.87 11.30
CA GLU A 47 -17.27 -4.52 12.38
C GLU A 47 -17.73 -5.05 13.76
N ALA A 48 -18.98 -5.46 13.90
CA ALA A 48 -19.51 -6.15 15.08
C ALA A 48 -19.11 -7.64 15.13
N ILE A 49 -18.64 -8.23 14.04
CA ILE A 49 -18.19 -9.63 13.99
C ILE A 49 -16.90 -9.78 14.82
N PRO A 50 -16.83 -10.69 15.80
CA PRO A 50 -15.66 -10.80 16.72
C PRO A 50 -14.31 -11.00 16.04
N ALA A 51 -14.26 -11.70 14.90
CA ALA A 51 -13.04 -11.91 14.12
C ALA A 51 -12.59 -10.68 13.35
N VAL A 52 -13.46 -9.69 13.13
CA VAL A 52 -13.18 -8.49 12.34
C VAL A 52 -12.59 -7.40 13.24
N LYS A 53 -11.47 -6.81 12.81
CA LYS A 53 -10.78 -5.72 13.50
C LYS A 53 -11.02 -4.35 12.87
N GLY A 54 -11.64 -4.31 11.71
CA GLY A 54 -11.99 -3.08 10.98
C GLY A 54 -12.14 -3.34 9.50
N THR A 55 -12.66 -2.34 8.79
CA THR A 55 -12.92 -2.38 7.36
C THR A 55 -12.44 -1.11 6.67
N PHE A 56 -12.09 -1.20 5.39
CA PHE A 56 -11.85 -0.04 4.55
C PHE A 56 -11.92 -0.40 3.06
N THR A 57 -12.20 0.58 2.23
CA THR A 57 -12.18 0.42 0.76
C THR A 57 -10.95 1.10 0.18
N ASN A 58 -10.22 0.37 -0.67
CA ASN A 58 -9.07 0.90 -1.39
C ASN A 58 -9.01 0.33 -2.81
N ALA A 59 -8.80 1.20 -3.79
CA ALA A 59 -8.65 0.85 -5.21
C ALA A 59 -9.78 -0.06 -5.75
N GLY A 60 -11.02 0.16 -5.33
CA GLY A 60 -12.18 -0.65 -5.74
C GLY A 60 -12.26 -2.03 -5.09
N GLN A 61 -11.50 -2.25 -4.02
CA GLN A 61 -11.57 -3.46 -3.20
C GLN A 61 -12.05 -3.12 -1.80
N PHE A 62 -13.10 -3.78 -1.36
CA PHE A 62 -13.54 -3.75 0.04
C PHE A 62 -12.67 -4.71 0.85
N GLN A 63 -12.02 -4.22 1.89
CA GLN A 63 -11.07 -4.97 2.69
C GLN A 63 -11.56 -5.12 4.12
N VAL A 64 -11.48 -6.35 4.65
CA VAL A 64 -11.84 -6.70 6.02
C VAL A 64 -10.59 -7.19 6.74
N ILE A 65 -10.20 -6.51 7.81
CA ILE A 65 -9.02 -6.83 8.62
C ILE A 65 -9.41 -7.90 9.62
N ILE A 66 -8.75 -9.06 9.57
CA ILE A 66 -8.95 -10.17 10.50
C ILE A 66 -7.69 -10.39 11.34
N GLY A 67 -6.52 -10.23 10.74
CA GLY A 67 -5.23 -10.51 11.37
C GLY A 67 -4.68 -11.87 10.95
N ASN A 68 -3.93 -12.52 11.85
CA ASN A 68 -3.17 -13.74 11.52
C ASN A 68 -4.06 -14.96 11.19
N ASP A 69 -5.33 -14.94 11.59
CA ASP A 69 -6.29 -16.03 11.35
C ASP A 69 -6.93 -15.97 9.94
N VAL A 70 -6.53 -14.99 9.11
CA VAL A 70 -7.07 -14.83 7.73
C VAL A 70 -7.06 -16.10 6.91
N PRO A 71 -6.01 -16.94 6.88
CA PRO A 71 -6.03 -18.15 6.06
C PRO A 71 -7.14 -19.14 6.47
N ILE A 72 -7.37 -19.28 7.78
CA ILE A 72 -8.40 -20.15 8.33
C ILE A 72 -9.78 -19.55 8.00
N PHE A 73 -9.95 -18.28 8.28
CA PHE A 73 -11.19 -17.56 8.00
C PHE A 73 -11.55 -17.60 6.50
N TYR A 74 -10.55 -17.44 5.63
CA TYR A 74 -10.75 -17.51 4.17
C TYR A 74 -11.22 -18.89 3.73
N ASN A 75 -10.64 -19.96 4.27
CA ASN A 75 -11.08 -21.32 3.96
C ASN A 75 -12.53 -21.56 4.42
N ASP A 76 -12.89 -21.12 5.61
CA ASP A 76 -14.25 -21.23 6.13
C ASP A 76 -15.23 -20.38 5.28
N PHE A 77 -14.82 -19.16 4.89
CA PHE A 77 -15.62 -18.29 4.03
C PHE A 77 -15.86 -18.88 2.64
N THR A 78 -14.83 -19.44 1.99
CA THR A 78 -14.97 -20.06 0.67
C THR A 78 -15.82 -21.33 0.74
N ALA A 79 -15.71 -22.11 1.82
CA ALA A 79 -16.53 -23.28 2.05
C ALA A 79 -18.03 -22.93 2.23
N VAL A 80 -18.32 -21.86 2.99
CA VAL A 80 -19.68 -21.39 3.26
C VAL A 80 -20.30 -20.72 2.04
N SER A 81 -19.56 -19.86 1.36
CA SER A 81 -20.06 -19.09 0.23
C SER A 81 -20.12 -19.88 -1.07
N GLY A 82 -19.30 -20.94 -1.20
CA GLY A 82 -19.10 -21.66 -2.46
C GLY A 82 -18.52 -20.75 -3.55
N ILE A 83 -17.79 -19.70 -3.16
CA ILE A 83 -17.10 -18.81 -4.09
C ILE A 83 -15.66 -19.29 -4.18
N GLU A 84 -15.22 -19.66 -5.38
CA GLU A 84 -13.82 -19.98 -5.60
C GLU A 84 -12.97 -18.72 -5.48
N GLY A 85 -11.90 -18.81 -4.69
CA GLY A 85 -10.94 -17.74 -4.57
C GLY A 85 -10.22 -17.47 -5.89
N VAL A 86 -10.00 -16.21 -6.20
CA VAL A 86 -9.28 -15.81 -7.41
C VAL A 86 -7.85 -15.39 -7.09
N SER A 87 -6.96 -15.43 -8.09
CA SER A 87 -5.62 -14.90 -7.94
C SER A 87 -5.65 -13.38 -7.64
N LYS A 88 -4.58 -12.87 -7.03
CA LYS A 88 -4.47 -11.43 -6.72
C LYS A 88 -4.60 -10.58 -7.99
N GLU A 89 -4.07 -11.07 -9.10
CA GLU A 89 -4.11 -10.40 -10.41
C GLU A 89 -5.54 -10.36 -10.96
N ALA A 90 -6.28 -11.45 -10.85
CA ALA A 90 -7.68 -11.53 -11.28
C ALA A 90 -8.58 -10.63 -10.42
N ALA A 91 -8.38 -10.61 -9.09
CA ALA A 91 -9.09 -9.70 -8.18
C ALA A 91 -8.78 -8.24 -8.49
N LYS A 92 -7.52 -7.91 -8.82
CA LYS A 92 -7.10 -6.56 -9.21
C LYS A 92 -7.73 -6.13 -10.54
N SER A 93 -7.82 -7.04 -11.51
CA SER A 93 -8.46 -6.77 -12.81
C SER A 93 -9.97 -6.53 -12.64
N ALA A 94 -10.65 -7.35 -11.84
CA ALA A 94 -12.07 -7.18 -11.53
C ALA A 94 -12.35 -5.85 -10.79
N ALA A 95 -11.48 -5.46 -9.83
CA ALA A 95 -11.59 -4.19 -9.13
C ALA A 95 -11.44 -2.99 -10.08
N LYS A 96 -10.53 -3.06 -11.07
CA LYS A 96 -10.35 -2.00 -12.08
C LYS A 96 -11.58 -1.80 -12.95
N SER A 97 -12.37 -2.84 -13.24
CA SER A 97 -13.58 -2.73 -14.06
C SER A 97 -14.71 -1.96 -13.36
N ASN A 98 -14.75 -1.97 -12.02
CA ASN A 98 -15.77 -1.31 -11.22
C ASN A 98 -15.43 0.15 -10.87
N GLN A 99 -14.28 0.67 -11.30
CA GLN A 99 -13.84 2.03 -11.00
C GLN A 99 -14.38 3.05 -12.01
N ASN A 100 -14.77 4.23 -11.52
CA ASN A 100 -15.06 5.39 -12.36
C ASN A 100 -13.80 5.82 -13.15
N PRO A 101 -13.94 6.45 -14.36
CA PRO A 101 -12.80 6.87 -15.18
C PRO A 101 -11.77 7.71 -14.41
N VAL A 102 -12.24 8.61 -13.54
CA VAL A 102 -11.37 9.47 -12.71
C VAL A 102 -10.60 8.64 -11.67
N GLN A 103 -11.28 7.71 -11.00
CA GLN A 103 -10.64 6.79 -10.06
C GLN A 103 -9.61 5.90 -10.73
N ARG A 104 -9.88 5.44 -11.95
CA ARG A 104 -8.96 4.64 -12.75
C ARG A 104 -7.66 5.39 -13.05
N VAL A 105 -7.76 6.65 -13.47
CA VAL A 105 -6.59 7.52 -13.71
C VAL A 105 -5.80 7.71 -12.41
N MET A 106 -6.47 8.04 -11.29
CA MET A 106 -5.81 8.20 -9.99
C MET A 106 -5.14 6.92 -9.50
N THR A 107 -5.79 5.77 -9.65
CA THR A 107 -5.21 4.48 -9.28
C THR A 107 -3.98 4.16 -10.13
N THR A 108 -4.02 4.41 -11.43
CA THR A 108 -2.89 4.21 -12.33
C THR A 108 -1.72 5.12 -11.95
N LEU A 109 -1.98 6.39 -11.67
CA LEU A 109 -0.95 7.32 -11.18
C LEU A 109 -0.34 6.84 -9.87
N ALA A 110 -1.17 6.43 -8.90
CA ALA A 110 -0.69 5.89 -7.62
C ALA A 110 0.16 4.62 -7.81
N GLU A 111 -0.21 3.72 -8.71
CA GLU A 111 0.56 2.51 -9.03
C GLU A 111 1.95 2.86 -9.60
N ILE A 112 2.05 3.92 -10.38
CA ILE A 112 3.30 4.42 -10.96
C ILE A 112 4.18 5.04 -9.87
N PHE A 113 3.62 5.87 -9.00
CA PHE A 113 4.39 6.62 -8.01
C PHE A 113 4.76 5.79 -6.77
N THR A 114 3.95 4.81 -6.39
CA THR A 114 4.16 4.01 -5.17
C THR A 114 5.57 3.39 -5.06
N PRO A 115 6.13 2.74 -6.09
CA PRO A 115 7.48 2.18 -6.00
C PRO A 115 8.59 3.26 -6.00
N ILE A 116 8.30 4.46 -6.53
CA ILE A 116 9.27 5.54 -6.66
C ILE A 116 9.35 6.41 -5.41
N ILE A 117 8.25 6.54 -4.65
CA ILE A 117 8.17 7.39 -3.46
C ILE A 117 9.28 7.10 -2.44
N PRO A 118 9.58 5.84 -2.05
CA PRO A 118 10.68 5.57 -1.11
C PRO A 118 12.03 6.07 -1.61
N ALA A 119 12.32 5.90 -2.90
CA ALA A 119 13.56 6.38 -3.51
C ALA A 119 13.66 7.91 -3.51
N LEU A 120 12.55 8.60 -3.83
CA LEU A 120 12.47 10.07 -3.78
C LEU A 120 12.69 10.60 -2.35
N ILE A 121 12.08 9.97 -1.35
CA ILE A 121 12.25 10.37 0.05
C ILE A 121 13.70 10.22 0.47
N VAL A 122 14.33 9.09 0.22
CA VAL A 122 15.73 8.84 0.58
C VAL A 122 16.67 9.79 -0.16
N GLY A 123 16.50 9.97 -1.48
CA GLY A 123 17.29 10.90 -2.27
C GLY A 123 17.14 12.35 -1.79
N GLY A 124 15.90 12.78 -1.52
CA GLY A 124 15.61 14.12 -1.01
C GLY A 124 16.19 14.36 0.38
N LEU A 125 16.15 13.38 1.28
CA LEU A 125 16.78 13.49 2.61
C LEU A 125 18.30 13.58 2.53
N ILE A 126 18.94 12.80 1.67
CA ILE A 126 20.40 12.83 1.45
C ILE A 126 20.82 14.20 0.93
N LEU A 127 20.15 14.70 -0.11
CA LEU A 127 20.46 16.03 -0.67
C LEU A 127 20.11 17.16 0.29
N GLY A 128 19.02 17.05 1.05
CA GLY A 128 18.64 17.99 2.08
C GLY A 128 19.68 18.06 3.21
N PHE A 129 20.16 16.91 3.69
CA PHE A 129 21.21 16.85 4.70
C PHE A 129 22.52 17.47 4.19
N ARG A 130 22.89 17.17 2.94
CA ARG A 130 24.04 17.80 2.29
C ARG A 130 23.92 19.33 2.25
N ASN A 131 22.74 19.86 1.85
CA ASN A 131 22.49 21.30 1.84
C ASN A 131 22.63 21.94 3.22
N VAL A 132 22.23 21.25 4.28
CA VAL A 132 22.45 21.71 5.66
C VAL A 132 23.94 21.79 5.99
N LEU A 133 24.73 20.79 5.60
CA LEU A 133 26.19 20.79 5.83
C LEU A 133 26.91 21.93 5.09
N GLU A 134 26.45 22.28 3.88
CA GLU A 134 27.02 23.36 3.07
C GLU A 134 26.46 24.76 3.42
N GLY A 135 25.19 24.83 3.84
CA GLY A 135 24.49 26.11 4.00
C GLY A 135 24.49 26.67 5.42
N VAL A 136 24.69 25.84 6.44
CA VAL A 136 24.66 26.33 7.84
C VAL A 136 26.01 26.84 8.27
N HIS A 137 26.05 28.15 8.46
CA HIS A 137 27.21 28.82 9.04
C HIS A 137 27.09 28.79 10.56
N TRP A 138 28.01 28.14 11.23
CA TRP A 138 27.98 27.97 12.68
C TRP A 138 28.75 29.10 13.35
N SER A 139 28.10 29.84 14.24
CA SER A 139 28.75 30.90 15.01
C SER A 139 29.91 30.39 15.90
N MET A 140 29.86 29.08 16.27
CA MET A 140 30.95 28.41 17.00
C MET A 140 32.19 28.14 16.14
N LEU A 141 32.08 28.17 14.80
CA LEU A 141 33.13 27.92 13.84
C LEU A 141 33.58 29.19 13.09
N ASP A 142 33.48 30.34 13.75
CA ASP A 142 33.86 31.64 13.19
C ASP A 142 33.13 32.01 11.89
N GLY A 143 31.86 31.58 11.78
CA GLY A 143 31.02 31.82 10.60
C GLY A 143 31.32 30.92 9.40
N LYS A 144 32.11 29.85 9.58
CA LYS A 144 32.44 28.89 8.54
C LYS A 144 31.48 27.68 8.55
N THR A 145 31.38 26.99 7.42
CA THR A 145 30.63 25.74 7.32
C THR A 145 31.43 24.57 7.86
N ILE A 146 30.77 23.50 8.27
CA ILE A 146 31.45 22.29 8.75
C ILE A 146 32.34 21.69 7.65
N THR A 147 31.93 21.80 6.40
CA THR A 147 32.67 21.29 5.24
C THR A 147 33.94 22.07 4.96
N GLU A 148 34.03 23.36 5.33
CA GLU A 148 35.24 24.19 5.20
C GLU A 148 36.26 23.95 6.32
N VAL A 149 35.77 23.59 7.51
CA VAL A 149 36.64 23.39 8.67
C VAL A 149 37.18 21.96 8.75
N SER A 150 36.44 20.98 8.24
CA SER A 150 36.81 19.58 8.35
C SER A 150 36.86 18.89 7.00
N GLN A 151 38.05 18.43 6.62
CA GLN A 151 38.27 17.65 5.39
C GLN A 151 37.46 16.34 5.38
N PHE A 152 37.21 15.75 6.56
CA PHE A 152 36.36 14.55 6.68
C PHE A 152 34.91 14.86 6.26
N TRP A 153 34.33 15.94 6.76
CA TRP A 153 32.97 16.34 6.41
C TRP A 153 32.82 16.79 4.95
N SER A 154 33.88 17.40 4.40
CA SER A 154 33.96 17.69 2.96
C SER A 154 33.91 16.42 2.12
N GLY A 155 34.66 15.37 2.53
CA GLY A 155 34.62 14.06 1.89
C GLY A 155 33.25 13.37 1.97
N VAL A 156 32.63 13.41 3.17
CA VAL A 156 31.27 12.87 3.37
C VAL A 156 30.25 13.61 2.48
N ASN A 157 30.33 14.92 2.40
CA ASN A 157 29.45 15.73 1.56
C ASN A 157 29.59 15.36 0.07
N HIS A 158 30.81 15.17 -0.41
CA HIS A 158 31.09 14.73 -1.79
C HIS A 158 30.56 13.33 -2.05
N PHE A 159 30.73 12.41 -1.09
CA PHE A 159 30.20 11.05 -1.19
C PHE A 159 28.68 11.02 -1.22
N LEU A 160 28.00 11.82 -0.39
CA LEU A 160 26.53 11.89 -0.33
C LEU A 160 25.91 12.48 -1.61
N TRP A 161 26.66 13.31 -2.34
CA TRP A 161 26.21 13.84 -3.62
C TRP A 161 25.94 12.73 -4.65
N LEU A 162 26.81 11.73 -4.71
CA LEU A 162 26.74 10.64 -5.69
C LEU A 162 25.41 9.82 -5.60
N PRO A 163 25.05 9.21 -4.44
CA PRO A 163 23.79 8.49 -4.33
C PRO A 163 22.57 9.38 -4.42
N GLY A 164 22.62 10.60 -3.91
CA GLY A 164 21.51 11.56 -4.01
C GLY A 164 21.18 11.91 -5.47
N GLU A 165 22.19 12.28 -6.24
CA GLU A 165 22.06 12.62 -7.66
C GLU A 165 21.67 11.40 -8.49
N ALA A 166 22.28 10.23 -8.23
CA ALA A 166 22.00 9.00 -8.96
C ALA A 166 20.51 8.60 -8.85
N ILE A 167 19.90 8.73 -7.67
CA ILE A 167 18.49 8.42 -7.47
C ILE A 167 17.61 9.28 -8.41
N PHE A 168 17.88 10.57 -8.53
CA PHE A 168 17.09 11.46 -9.38
C PHE A 168 17.38 11.28 -10.88
N GLN A 169 18.63 11.05 -11.27
CA GLN A 169 18.99 10.84 -12.67
C GLN A 169 18.48 9.50 -13.21
N PHE A 170 18.47 8.44 -12.38
CA PHE A 170 18.03 7.12 -12.80
C PHE A 170 16.55 6.84 -12.56
N LEU A 171 15.76 7.81 -12.05
CA LEU A 171 14.31 7.68 -11.90
C LEU A 171 13.59 7.16 -13.15
N PRO A 172 13.84 7.68 -14.38
CA PRO A 172 13.19 7.19 -15.59
C PRO A 172 13.54 5.73 -15.91
N VAL A 173 14.79 5.32 -15.63
CA VAL A 173 15.24 3.94 -15.85
C VAL A 173 14.64 2.99 -14.82
N GLY A 174 14.61 3.40 -13.54
CA GLY A 174 13.96 2.64 -12.47
C GLY A 174 12.47 2.41 -12.75
N TYR A 175 11.80 3.39 -13.34
CA TYR A 175 10.43 3.26 -13.79
C TYR A 175 10.28 2.18 -14.86
N LEU A 176 11.13 2.18 -15.89
CA LEU A 176 11.07 1.19 -16.96
C LEU A 176 11.31 -0.24 -16.46
N VAL A 177 12.23 -0.43 -15.51
CA VAL A 177 12.55 -1.75 -14.92
C VAL A 177 11.42 -2.26 -14.03
N CYS A 178 10.73 -1.40 -13.29
CA CYS A 178 9.61 -1.81 -12.43
C CYS A 178 8.34 -2.18 -13.19
N PHE A 179 8.20 -1.75 -14.46
CA PHE A 179 7.01 -1.96 -15.28
C PHE A 179 7.24 -2.87 -16.50
N SER A 180 8.44 -3.38 -16.67
CA SER A 180 8.76 -4.43 -17.63
C SER A 180 8.52 -5.81 -17.03
#